data_f6171de09513cce9c0f2874f542ac05c
#
_entry.id   f6171de09513cce9c0f2874f542ac05c
#
_cell.length_a   1.000
_cell.length_b   1.000
_cell.length_c   1.000
_cell.angle_alpha   90.00
_cell.angle_beta   90.00
_cell.angle_gamma   90.00
#
_symmetry.space_group_name_H-M   'P 1'
#
loop_
_entity.id
_entity.type
_entity.pdbx_description
1 polymer ?
#
loop_
_entity_poly.entity_id
_entity_poly.type
_entity_poly.pdbx_seq_one_letter_code
_entity_poly.pdbx_strand_id
1 'polypeptide(L)'
;VNQGKIITVSGPLVVASGMQEANIQDICRVGHLGLVGEIIEMRRDQASIQVYEETSGIGPGEPVVTTGCPLSVELGPGLISEMFDGIQRPLDRFQKATDSDFLIRGVAIPSLDRKAKWAFIPRLSVGQEVVAGDILGTVQETAVIEHRIMVPYKVSGTLVAIHAGDFTVTDTVYEIKQEDGSIYQGSLMQTWPVRQSRPVAQKLIPVEPLVTGQRVIDTFFPVTKGGAAAVPGPFGAGKTVVQHQIAKFANVDIVIYVGCGERGNEMTDVLNEFPELIDPNTGQSIMERTVLIANTSNMPVAAREASIYTGITIAEYFRDMGYSVAIMADSTSRWAEALREMSGRLQEMPGDEGYPAYLGSRIAEYYERAGRVRTLGSQEREGTITAIGAVSPPGGDISEPVTQNTLRIVKVFWGLDAPLAQRRHFPAINWLTSYSLYQDDVGSYIDRKQESNWSNKVTRAMAILQREASLEEIVRLVGLDSLSEQDRLTMAVARQIREDYLQQNAFDSVDTFTSFPKQEAMLTNILTFNEEASKALSLGAYFNEIMEGTAQVRDRIARSKFIPEENLEQIKGLTQKVTKEIHHVLAKGGI
;
A
#
# COMPACT_ATOMS: atom_id res chain seq x y z
N VAL A 1 -33.62 -12.12 -19.78
CA VAL A 1 -33.38 -11.25 -18.62
C VAL A 1 -34.23 -11.77 -17.50
N ASN A 2 -33.59 -12.36 -16.50
CA ASN A 2 -34.32 -12.94 -15.36
C ASN A 2 -34.81 -11.80 -14.45
N GLN A 3 -36.11 -11.72 -14.26
CA GLN A 3 -36.75 -10.69 -13.45
C GLN A 3 -37.41 -11.33 -12.22
N GLY A 4 -36.83 -11.09 -11.07
CA GLY A 4 -37.39 -11.46 -9.77
C GLY A 4 -38.20 -10.34 -9.13
N LYS A 5 -38.70 -10.61 -7.92
CA LYS A 5 -39.42 -9.63 -7.09
C LYS A 5 -38.86 -9.62 -5.67
N ILE A 6 -38.72 -8.44 -5.09
CA ILE A 6 -38.32 -8.26 -3.70
C ILE A 6 -39.35 -8.93 -2.76
N ILE A 7 -38.85 -9.73 -1.83
CA ILE A 7 -39.63 -10.31 -0.73
C ILE A 7 -39.40 -9.51 0.55
N THR A 8 -38.13 -9.22 0.86
CA THR A 8 -37.73 -8.58 2.12
C THR A 8 -36.61 -7.60 1.89
N VAL A 9 -36.60 -6.48 2.64
CA VAL A 9 -35.53 -5.52 2.71
C VAL A 9 -35.08 -5.37 4.16
N SER A 10 -33.81 -5.58 4.45
CA SER A 10 -33.22 -5.45 5.78
C SER A 10 -31.88 -4.69 5.69
N GLY A 11 -31.94 -3.36 5.77
CA GLY A 11 -30.79 -2.52 5.50
C GLY A 11 -30.23 -2.77 4.10
N PRO A 12 -28.90 -3.01 3.93
CA PRO A 12 -28.31 -3.26 2.62
C PRO A 12 -28.64 -4.64 2.05
N LEU A 13 -29.26 -5.53 2.82
CA LEU A 13 -29.65 -6.86 2.37
C LEU A 13 -31.08 -6.86 1.81
N VAL A 14 -31.23 -7.31 0.57
CA VAL A 14 -32.51 -7.51 -0.10
C VAL A 14 -32.63 -8.98 -0.49
N VAL A 15 -33.80 -9.60 -0.20
CA VAL A 15 -34.10 -10.95 -0.64
C VAL A 15 -35.15 -10.88 -1.75
N ALA A 16 -34.85 -11.50 -2.88
CA ALA A 16 -35.75 -11.56 -4.04
C ALA A 16 -36.07 -12.99 -4.42
N SER A 17 -37.30 -13.26 -4.89
CA SER A 17 -37.74 -14.56 -5.43
C SER A 17 -37.79 -14.52 -6.96
N GLY A 18 -37.88 -15.71 -7.58
CA GLY A 18 -37.91 -15.82 -9.02
C GLY A 18 -36.54 -15.68 -9.71
N MET A 19 -35.49 -15.97 -8.98
CA MET A 19 -34.10 -15.75 -9.42
C MET A 19 -33.36 -17.04 -9.81
N GLN A 20 -34.08 -18.08 -10.24
CA GLN A 20 -33.53 -19.44 -10.45
C GLN A 20 -32.37 -19.52 -11.47
N GLU A 21 -32.35 -18.62 -12.46
CA GLU A 21 -31.31 -18.60 -13.50
C GLU A 21 -30.16 -17.66 -13.20
N ALA A 22 -30.19 -16.95 -12.06
CA ALA A 22 -29.14 -16.08 -11.63
C ALA A 22 -28.00 -16.85 -10.95
N ASN A 23 -26.81 -16.33 -10.99
CA ASN A 23 -25.64 -16.91 -10.34
C ASN A 23 -25.21 -16.09 -9.12
N ILE A 24 -24.55 -16.74 -8.19
CA ILE A 24 -23.85 -16.05 -7.10
C ILE A 24 -22.80 -15.12 -7.72
N GLN A 25 -22.68 -13.92 -7.17
CA GLN A 25 -21.85 -12.79 -7.63
C GLN A 25 -22.40 -12.02 -8.84
N ASP A 26 -23.54 -12.42 -9.44
CA ASP A 26 -24.16 -11.60 -10.47
C ASP A 26 -24.60 -10.23 -9.90
N ILE A 27 -24.36 -9.19 -10.68
CA ILE A 27 -24.88 -7.85 -10.40
C ILE A 27 -26.35 -7.78 -10.77
N CYS A 28 -27.15 -7.18 -9.88
CA CYS A 28 -28.56 -6.95 -10.04
C CYS A 28 -28.90 -5.46 -10.02
N ARG A 29 -29.99 -5.10 -10.71
CA ARG A 29 -30.69 -3.83 -10.56
C ARG A 29 -31.90 -4.05 -9.68
N VAL A 30 -31.92 -3.40 -8.52
CA VAL A 30 -32.88 -3.65 -7.44
C VAL A 30 -33.89 -2.51 -7.33
N GLY A 31 -35.16 -2.84 -7.34
CA GLY A 31 -36.25 -1.90 -7.24
C GLY A 31 -36.49 -1.06 -8.50
N HIS A 32 -37.50 -0.20 -8.43
CA HIS A 32 -37.79 0.76 -9.53
C HIS A 32 -36.67 1.79 -9.73
N LEU A 33 -35.91 2.08 -8.68
CA LEU A 33 -34.75 2.97 -8.74
C LEU A 33 -33.55 2.34 -9.45
N GLY A 34 -33.55 1.00 -9.64
CA GLY A 34 -32.46 0.29 -10.29
C GLY A 34 -31.14 0.31 -9.50
N LEU A 35 -31.23 0.23 -8.16
CA LEU A 35 -30.05 0.23 -7.29
C LEU A 35 -29.10 -0.93 -7.61
N VAL A 36 -27.80 -0.68 -7.55
CA VAL A 36 -26.80 -1.69 -7.83
C VAL A 36 -26.65 -2.63 -6.62
N GLY A 37 -26.79 -3.94 -6.85
CA GLY A 37 -26.56 -4.96 -5.85
C GLY A 37 -25.87 -6.18 -6.43
N GLU A 38 -25.32 -7.03 -5.57
CA GLU A 38 -24.64 -8.27 -5.90
C GLU A 38 -25.31 -9.45 -5.18
N ILE A 39 -25.52 -10.54 -5.89
CA ILE A 39 -26.04 -11.78 -5.30
C ILE A 39 -24.94 -12.44 -4.47
N ILE A 40 -25.17 -12.55 -3.17
CA ILE A 40 -24.20 -13.15 -2.23
C ILE A 40 -24.59 -14.55 -1.78
N GLU A 41 -25.87 -14.92 -1.91
CA GLU A 41 -26.36 -16.24 -1.56
C GLU A 41 -27.57 -16.63 -2.43
N MET A 42 -27.66 -17.89 -2.78
CA MET A 42 -28.80 -18.46 -3.48
C MET A 42 -29.41 -19.61 -2.68
N ARG A 43 -30.73 -19.54 -2.41
CA ARG A 43 -31.51 -20.60 -1.76
C ARG A 43 -32.71 -20.94 -2.63
N ARG A 44 -32.61 -22.01 -3.42
CA ARG A 44 -33.64 -22.42 -4.40
C ARG A 44 -33.87 -21.29 -5.43
N ASP A 45 -35.06 -20.66 -5.41
CA ASP A 45 -35.47 -19.56 -6.27
C ASP A 45 -35.25 -18.17 -5.65
N GLN A 46 -34.70 -18.12 -4.42
CA GLN A 46 -34.44 -16.87 -3.71
C GLN A 46 -32.98 -16.50 -3.77
N ALA A 47 -32.75 -15.23 -4.07
CA ALA A 47 -31.43 -14.60 -4.02
C ALA A 47 -31.34 -13.61 -2.85
N SER A 48 -30.32 -13.74 -2.03
CA SER A 48 -29.90 -12.70 -1.08
C SER A 48 -28.94 -11.75 -1.78
N ILE A 49 -29.31 -10.48 -1.84
CA ILE A 49 -28.62 -9.45 -2.62
C ILE A 49 -28.09 -8.39 -1.67
N GLN A 50 -26.80 -8.17 -1.72
CA GLN A 50 -26.10 -7.09 -1.05
C GLN A 50 -26.17 -5.83 -1.91
N VAL A 51 -26.90 -4.79 -1.49
CA VAL A 51 -27.05 -3.55 -2.24
C VAL A 51 -25.94 -2.57 -1.89
N TYR A 52 -25.30 -2.02 -2.90
CA TYR A 52 -24.19 -1.07 -2.76
C TYR A 52 -24.63 0.39 -2.53
N GLU A 53 -25.91 0.63 -2.54
CA GLU A 53 -26.52 1.94 -2.34
C GLU A 53 -27.52 1.88 -1.17
N GLU A 54 -27.95 3.04 -0.70
CA GLU A 54 -28.95 3.10 0.36
C GLU A 54 -30.30 2.56 -0.11
N THR A 55 -30.88 1.67 0.67
CA THR A 55 -32.11 0.94 0.33
C THR A 55 -33.39 1.60 0.83
N SER A 56 -33.31 2.79 1.44
CA SER A 56 -34.50 3.51 1.93
C SER A 56 -35.50 3.75 0.79
N GLY A 57 -36.77 3.41 1.03
CA GLY A 57 -37.86 3.64 0.10
C GLY A 57 -38.07 2.57 -0.97
N ILE A 58 -37.29 1.49 -1.01
CA ILE A 58 -37.62 0.28 -1.77
C ILE A 58 -38.34 -0.71 -0.88
N GLY A 59 -39.21 -1.55 -1.48
CA GLY A 59 -40.03 -2.45 -0.72
C GLY A 59 -40.41 -3.74 -1.44
N PRO A 60 -41.11 -4.65 -0.73
CA PRO A 60 -41.59 -5.91 -1.30
C PRO A 60 -42.46 -5.69 -2.54
N GLY A 61 -42.28 -6.58 -3.53
CA GLY A 61 -43.01 -6.55 -4.79
C GLY A 61 -42.32 -5.77 -5.92
N GLU A 62 -41.32 -4.94 -5.62
CA GLU A 62 -40.55 -4.26 -6.65
C GLU A 62 -39.67 -5.22 -7.45
N PRO A 63 -39.34 -4.87 -8.71
CA PRO A 63 -38.59 -5.74 -9.59
C PRO A 63 -37.12 -5.87 -9.21
N VAL A 64 -36.52 -7.02 -9.49
CA VAL A 64 -35.06 -7.23 -9.45
C VAL A 64 -34.64 -7.84 -10.77
N VAL A 65 -33.68 -7.26 -11.42
CA VAL A 65 -33.17 -7.69 -12.74
C VAL A 65 -31.70 -8.03 -12.64
N THR A 66 -31.34 -9.28 -12.94
CA THR A 66 -29.92 -9.67 -13.01
C THR A 66 -29.29 -9.22 -14.32
N THR A 67 -28.02 -8.80 -14.26
CA THR A 67 -27.23 -8.47 -15.44
C THR A 67 -26.55 -9.72 -16.04
N GLY A 68 -26.49 -10.84 -15.29
CA GLY A 68 -25.75 -12.04 -15.67
C GLY A 68 -24.22 -11.88 -15.67
N CYS A 69 -23.73 -10.82 -15.07
CA CYS A 69 -22.28 -10.53 -15.00
C CYS A 69 -21.90 -10.17 -13.55
N PRO A 70 -20.74 -10.62 -13.06
CA PRO A 70 -20.25 -10.26 -11.75
C PRO A 70 -19.80 -8.79 -11.67
N LEU A 71 -19.63 -8.28 -10.44
CA LEU A 71 -19.05 -6.96 -10.22
C LEU A 71 -17.68 -6.89 -10.88
N SER A 72 -17.56 -6.00 -11.85
CA SER A 72 -16.37 -5.86 -12.67
C SER A 72 -15.93 -4.41 -12.71
N VAL A 73 -14.64 -4.19 -12.85
CA VAL A 73 -14.03 -2.87 -13.06
C VAL A 73 -13.70 -2.67 -14.52
N GLU A 74 -13.76 -1.43 -14.97
CA GLU A 74 -13.28 -0.99 -16.26
C GLU A 74 -11.79 -0.64 -16.15
N LEU A 75 -10.98 -1.24 -16.99
CA LEU A 75 -9.52 -1.11 -17.00
C LEU A 75 -9.07 -0.53 -18.33
N GLY A 76 -8.54 0.68 -18.32
CA GLY A 76 -8.10 1.41 -19.51
C GLY A 76 -7.56 2.80 -19.16
N PRO A 77 -7.18 3.59 -20.18
CA PRO A 77 -6.72 4.96 -19.97
C PRO A 77 -7.79 5.82 -19.28
N GLY A 78 -7.37 6.63 -18.30
CA GLY A 78 -8.24 7.46 -17.49
C GLY A 78 -8.43 6.95 -16.06
N LEU A 79 -7.69 5.92 -15.65
CA LEU A 79 -7.66 5.44 -14.25
C LEU A 79 -6.78 6.31 -13.36
N ILE A 80 -5.61 6.70 -13.88
CA ILE A 80 -4.64 7.50 -13.11
C ILE A 80 -5.19 8.92 -12.91
N SER A 81 -4.91 9.50 -11.76
CA SER A 81 -5.38 10.81 -11.31
C SER A 81 -6.89 10.90 -11.06
N GLU A 82 -7.61 9.79 -11.15
CA GLU A 82 -9.06 9.74 -10.91
C GLU A 82 -9.34 9.28 -9.48
N MET A 83 -10.49 9.69 -8.96
CA MET A 83 -11.02 9.23 -7.70
C MET A 83 -12.32 8.47 -7.91
N PHE A 84 -12.33 7.23 -7.43
CA PHE A 84 -13.47 6.33 -7.49
C PHE A 84 -14.04 6.05 -6.11
N ASP A 85 -15.30 5.62 -6.06
CA ASP A 85 -15.85 4.97 -4.88
C ASP A 85 -15.57 3.45 -4.88
N GLY A 86 -16.14 2.73 -3.89
CA GLY A 86 -15.89 1.28 -3.72
C GLY A 86 -16.31 0.40 -4.89
N ILE A 87 -17.20 0.85 -5.75
CA ILE A 87 -17.66 0.13 -6.96
C ILE A 87 -17.23 0.80 -8.26
N GLN A 88 -16.18 1.60 -8.21
CA GLN A 88 -15.58 2.32 -9.33
C GLN A 88 -16.49 3.40 -9.95
N ARG A 89 -17.35 4.05 -9.19
CA ARG A 89 -18.03 5.26 -9.68
C ARG A 89 -17.06 6.45 -9.59
N PRO A 90 -16.86 7.22 -10.69
CA PRO A 90 -15.94 8.36 -10.70
C PRO A 90 -16.58 9.54 -9.96
N LEU A 91 -16.04 9.92 -8.81
CA LEU A 91 -16.69 10.88 -7.91
C LEU A 91 -16.79 12.28 -8.50
N ASP A 92 -15.74 12.80 -9.13
CA ASP A 92 -15.75 14.13 -9.74
C ASP A 92 -16.73 14.25 -10.91
N ARG A 93 -16.77 13.21 -11.77
CA ARG A 93 -17.70 13.18 -12.91
C ARG A 93 -19.14 12.96 -12.44
N PHE A 94 -19.32 12.21 -11.34
CA PHE A 94 -20.62 12.01 -10.72
C PHE A 94 -21.19 13.34 -10.20
N GLN A 95 -20.39 14.11 -9.47
CA GLN A 95 -20.77 15.44 -8.97
C GLN A 95 -21.15 16.39 -10.10
N LYS A 96 -20.33 16.46 -11.15
CA LYS A 96 -20.61 17.30 -12.33
C LYS A 96 -21.87 16.90 -13.09
N ALA A 97 -22.16 15.59 -13.17
CA ALA A 97 -23.32 15.08 -13.89
C ALA A 97 -24.64 15.24 -13.14
N THR A 98 -24.59 15.20 -11.81
CA THR A 98 -25.79 15.28 -10.94
C THR A 98 -26.00 16.64 -10.33
N ASP A 99 -25.02 17.55 -10.42
CA ASP A 99 -24.99 18.86 -9.75
C ASP A 99 -25.27 18.74 -8.24
N SER A 100 -24.71 17.70 -7.62
CA SER A 100 -24.95 17.35 -6.22
C SER A 100 -23.65 16.87 -5.56
N ASP A 101 -23.41 17.31 -4.32
CA ASP A 101 -22.33 16.83 -3.48
C ASP A 101 -22.61 15.45 -2.87
N PHE A 102 -23.80 14.90 -3.10
CA PHE A 102 -24.21 13.59 -2.61
C PHE A 102 -24.33 12.59 -3.74
N LEU A 103 -23.99 11.33 -3.46
CA LEU A 103 -24.19 10.23 -4.39
C LEU A 103 -25.70 9.96 -4.56
N ILE A 104 -26.25 10.36 -5.70
CA ILE A 104 -27.66 10.13 -6.02
C ILE A 104 -27.83 8.66 -6.40
N ARG A 105 -28.82 8.00 -5.78
CA ARG A 105 -29.12 6.59 -5.95
C ARG A 105 -29.64 6.26 -7.36
N GLY A 106 -29.26 5.10 -7.87
CA GLY A 106 -29.73 4.60 -9.17
C GLY A 106 -29.12 5.29 -10.39
N VAL A 107 -28.25 6.28 -10.20
CA VAL A 107 -27.55 6.94 -11.30
C VAL A 107 -26.35 6.11 -11.73
N ALA A 108 -26.31 5.73 -13.00
CA ALA A 108 -25.19 4.99 -13.61
C ALA A 108 -24.34 5.93 -14.45
N ILE A 109 -23.06 6.07 -14.06
CA ILE A 109 -22.05 6.79 -14.82
C ILE A 109 -20.93 5.82 -15.18
N PRO A 110 -20.47 5.78 -16.45
CA PRO A 110 -19.34 4.92 -16.83
C PRO A 110 -18.09 5.24 -16.00
N SER A 111 -17.39 4.20 -15.58
CA SER A 111 -16.18 4.36 -14.74
C SER A 111 -15.07 5.09 -15.48
N LEU A 112 -14.85 4.76 -16.76
CA LEU A 112 -13.93 5.51 -17.62
C LEU A 112 -14.69 6.55 -18.45
N ASP A 113 -14.06 7.67 -18.74
CA ASP A 113 -14.65 8.73 -19.57
C ASP A 113 -14.82 8.26 -21.01
N ARG A 114 -16.07 8.23 -21.50
CA ARG A 114 -16.41 7.81 -22.88
C ARG A 114 -16.14 8.89 -23.92
N LYS A 115 -15.90 10.12 -23.51
CA LYS A 115 -15.69 11.26 -24.41
C LYS A 115 -14.21 11.61 -24.58
N ALA A 116 -13.40 11.31 -23.59
CA ALA A 116 -11.96 11.55 -23.64
C ALA A 116 -11.32 10.76 -24.80
N LYS A 117 -10.46 11.42 -25.54
CA LYS A 117 -9.69 10.81 -26.64
C LYS A 117 -8.25 10.62 -26.23
N TRP A 118 -7.72 9.48 -26.60
CA TRP A 118 -6.38 9.04 -26.25
C TRP A 118 -5.59 8.72 -27.51
N ALA A 119 -4.41 9.30 -27.65
CA ALA A 119 -3.51 9.03 -28.77
C ALA A 119 -2.89 7.63 -28.62
N PHE A 120 -3.37 6.68 -29.41
CA PHE A 120 -2.85 5.32 -29.39
C PHE A 120 -1.73 5.15 -30.42
N ILE A 121 -0.61 4.61 -29.96
CA ILE A 121 0.57 4.32 -30.78
C ILE A 121 0.77 2.81 -30.83
N PRO A 122 0.52 2.14 -31.99
CA PRO A 122 0.77 0.72 -32.15
C PRO A 122 2.25 0.36 -31.95
N ARG A 123 2.52 -0.78 -31.30
CA ARG A 123 3.86 -1.38 -31.20
C ARG A 123 4.01 -2.67 -31.99
N LEU A 124 2.91 -3.24 -32.42
CA LEU A 124 2.86 -4.45 -33.25
C LEU A 124 2.33 -4.14 -34.63
N SER A 125 2.61 -5.04 -35.57
CA SER A 125 2.17 -4.93 -36.97
C SER A 125 1.14 -6.00 -37.31
N VAL A 126 0.29 -5.71 -38.30
CA VAL A 126 -0.66 -6.67 -38.86
C VAL A 126 0.07 -7.93 -39.34
N GLY A 127 -0.51 -9.09 -39.07
CA GLY A 127 0.04 -10.40 -39.41
C GLY A 127 0.86 -11.06 -38.30
N GLN A 128 1.14 -10.37 -37.20
CA GLN A 128 1.83 -10.96 -36.05
C GLN A 128 0.89 -11.83 -35.22
N GLU A 129 1.41 -12.95 -34.75
CA GLU A 129 0.73 -13.77 -33.74
C GLU A 129 0.83 -13.11 -32.36
N VAL A 130 -0.29 -13.07 -31.67
CA VAL A 130 -0.40 -12.48 -30.34
C VAL A 130 -1.09 -13.42 -29.37
N VAL A 131 -0.69 -13.35 -28.11
CA VAL A 131 -1.29 -14.10 -27.01
C VAL A 131 -1.76 -13.16 -25.91
N ALA A 132 -2.60 -13.66 -25.02
CA ALA A 132 -3.09 -12.90 -23.87
C ALA A 132 -1.92 -12.25 -23.10
N GLY A 133 -2.03 -10.96 -22.82
CA GLY A 133 -1.01 -10.18 -22.12
C GLY A 133 0.04 -9.50 -23.02
N ASP A 134 0.09 -9.78 -24.30
CA ASP A 134 0.98 -9.07 -25.23
C ASP A 134 0.60 -7.58 -25.31
N ILE A 135 1.59 -6.71 -25.36
CA ILE A 135 1.40 -5.27 -25.48
C ILE A 135 1.19 -4.93 -26.97
N LEU A 136 0.00 -4.48 -27.32
CA LEU A 136 -0.38 -4.07 -28.68
C LEU A 136 0.14 -2.68 -29.03
N GLY A 137 0.15 -1.78 -28.08
CA GLY A 137 0.56 -0.40 -28.23
C GLY A 137 0.43 0.37 -26.94
N THR A 138 0.62 1.67 -27.00
CA THR A 138 0.69 2.52 -25.81
C THR A 138 -0.10 3.81 -25.99
N VAL A 139 -0.52 4.35 -24.84
CA VAL A 139 -1.17 5.65 -24.70
C VAL A 139 -0.43 6.42 -23.60
N GLN A 140 -0.01 7.66 -23.85
CA GLN A 140 0.52 8.51 -22.79
C GLN A 140 -0.64 9.03 -21.94
N GLU A 141 -0.86 8.40 -20.78
CA GLU A 141 -1.99 8.73 -19.89
C GLU A 141 -1.70 9.98 -19.04
N THR A 142 -0.51 10.04 -18.44
CA THR A 142 -0.01 11.22 -17.69
C THR A 142 1.43 11.52 -18.13
N ALA A 143 2.02 12.59 -17.60
CA ALA A 143 3.41 12.93 -17.92
C ALA A 143 4.40 11.82 -17.53
N VAL A 144 4.06 10.99 -16.55
CA VAL A 144 4.95 9.94 -16.00
C VAL A 144 4.51 8.52 -16.34
N ILE A 145 3.25 8.29 -16.71
CA ILE A 145 2.71 6.94 -16.93
C ILE A 145 2.33 6.74 -18.40
N GLU A 146 2.99 5.78 -19.03
CA GLU A 146 2.64 5.25 -20.34
C GLU A 146 1.69 4.06 -20.15
N HIS A 147 0.44 4.23 -20.53
CA HIS A 147 -0.55 3.16 -20.43
C HIS A 147 -0.33 2.14 -21.56
N ARG A 148 -0.12 0.88 -21.21
CA ARG A 148 0.17 -0.20 -22.15
C ARG A 148 -1.09 -0.99 -22.41
N ILE A 149 -1.56 -0.97 -23.66
CA ILE A 149 -2.76 -1.70 -24.06
C ILE A 149 -2.39 -3.15 -24.34
N MET A 150 -2.99 -4.07 -23.59
CA MET A 150 -2.67 -5.49 -23.62
C MET A 150 -3.80 -6.31 -24.25
N VAL A 151 -3.42 -7.41 -24.89
CA VAL A 151 -4.38 -8.42 -25.33
C VAL A 151 -5.12 -8.99 -24.12
N PRO A 152 -6.48 -9.01 -24.13
CA PRO A 152 -7.26 -9.52 -23.00
C PRO A 152 -7.03 -11.02 -22.75
N TYR A 153 -7.31 -11.45 -21.52
CA TYR A 153 -7.23 -12.85 -21.14
C TYR A 153 -8.15 -13.73 -22.02
N LYS A 154 -7.67 -14.91 -22.39
CA LYS A 154 -8.32 -15.87 -23.32
C LYS A 154 -8.45 -15.40 -24.75
N VAL A 155 -7.86 -14.30 -25.14
CA VAL A 155 -7.77 -13.87 -26.53
C VAL A 155 -6.37 -14.19 -27.06
N SER A 156 -6.30 -14.88 -28.19
CA SER A 156 -5.05 -15.19 -28.89
C SER A 156 -5.32 -15.42 -30.37
N GLY A 157 -4.35 -15.18 -31.22
CA GLY A 157 -4.47 -15.39 -32.66
C GLY A 157 -3.63 -14.40 -33.48
N THR A 158 -4.00 -14.20 -34.72
CA THR A 158 -3.29 -13.32 -35.64
C THR A 158 -3.89 -11.92 -35.61
N LEU A 159 -3.08 -10.91 -35.48
CA LEU A 159 -3.49 -9.50 -35.53
C LEU A 159 -3.84 -9.14 -36.98
N VAL A 160 -5.12 -8.92 -37.27
CA VAL A 160 -5.61 -8.62 -38.62
C VAL A 160 -5.80 -7.14 -38.91
N ALA A 161 -6.02 -6.34 -37.88
CA ALA A 161 -6.08 -4.88 -37.97
C ALA A 161 -5.56 -4.24 -36.68
N ILE A 162 -4.87 -3.11 -36.81
CA ILE A 162 -4.47 -2.22 -35.72
C ILE A 162 -4.32 -0.80 -36.27
N HIS A 163 -4.90 0.17 -35.60
CA HIS A 163 -5.00 1.55 -36.07
C HIS A 163 -4.32 2.51 -35.10
N ALA A 164 -3.48 3.42 -35.63
CA ALA A 164 -2.94 4.55 -34.86
C ALA A 164 -3.90 5.74 -34.96
N GLY A 165 -3.97 6.53 -33.91
CA GLY A 165 -4.76 7.76 -33.89
C GLY A 165 -5.42 8.04 -32.54
N ASP A 166 -6.32 8.98 -32.53
CA ASP A 166 -7.05 9.41 -31.32
C ASP A 166 -8.37 8.64 -31.20
N PHE A 167 -8.47 7.82 -30.18
CA PHE A 167 -9.62 6.97 -29.93
C PHE A 167 -10.20 7.21 -28.53
N THR A 168 -11.51 7.00 -28.40
CA THR A 168 -12.14 6.83 -27.10
C THR A 168 -11.88 5.43 -26.55
N VAL A 169 -12.14 5.20 -25.27
CA VAL A 169 -11.90 3.88 -24.65
C VAL A 169 -12.79 2.77 -25.22
N THR A 170 -13.87 3.11 -25.91
CA THR A 170 -14.84 2.15 -26.50
C THR A 170 -14.70 1.97 -28.01
N ASP A 171 -13.91 2.81 -28.67
CA ASP A 171 -13.68 2.66 -30.11
C ASP A 171 -12.89 1.39 -30.41
N THR A 172 -13.23 0.69 -31.49
CA THR A 172 -12.45 -0.45 -31.98
C THR A 172 -11.11 0.02 -32.53
N VAL A 173 -10.03 -0.45 -31.91
CA VAL A 173 -8.64 -0.04 -32.22
C VAL A 173 -7.87 -1.14 -32.91
N TYR A 174 -8.18 -2.40 -32.59
CA TYR A 174 -7.51 -3.56 -33.16
C TYR A 174 -8.48 -4.75 -33.34
N GLU A 175 -8.11 -5.66 -34.21
CA GLU A 175 -8.85 -6.90 -34.46
C GLU A 175 -7.90 -8.10 -34.48
N ILE A 176 -8.30 -9.17 -33.80
CA ILE A 176 -7.54 -10.42 -33.71
C ILE A 176 -8.39 -11.56 -34.26
N LYS A 177 -7.87 -12.28 -35.23
CA LYS A 177 -8.49 -13.50 -35.74
C LYS A 177 -8.04 -14.67 -34.87
N GLN A 178 -8.98 -15.25 -34.15
CA GLN A 178 -8.74 -16.38 -33.25
C GLN A 178 -8.66 -17.71 -34.04
N GLU A 179 -8.18 -18.76 -33.34
CA GLU A 179 -8.03 -20.10 -33.95
C GLU A 179 -9.35 -20.70 -34.46
N ASP A 180 -10.47 -20.40 -33.81
CA ASP A 180 -11.81 -20.82 -34.24
C ASP A 180 -12.35 -20.05 -35.43
N GLY A 181 -11.58 -19.12 -35.99
CA GLY A 181 -11.94 -18.27 -37.11
C GLY A 181 -12.76 -17.03 -36.71
N SER A 182 -13.15 -16.86 -35.46
CA SER A 182 -13.83 -15.65 -34.99
C SER A 182 -12.88 -14.45 -34.99
N ILE A 183 -13.46 -13.26 -35.13
CA ILE A 183 -12.70 -11.99 -35.07
C ILE A 183 -13.06 -11.31 -33.74
N TYR A 184 -12.06 -11.15 -32.88
CA TYR A 184 -12.17 -10.36 -31.66
C TYR A 184 -11.89 -8.90 -32.01
N GLN A 185 -12.86 -8.01 -31.71
CA GLN A 185 -12.71 -6.56 -31.85
C GLN A 185 -12.34 -5.97 -30.49
N GLY A 186 -11.17 -5.37 -30.41
CA GLY A 186 -10.64 -4.81 -29.18
C GLY A 186 -10.63 -3.29 -29.16
N SER A 187 -10.81 -2.73 -27.96
CA SER A 187 -10.76 -1.31 -27.68
C SER A 187 -9.61 -1.00 -26.70
N LEU A 188 -9.48 0.27 -26.28
CA LEU A 188 -8.47 0.67 -25.29
C LEU A 188 -8.81 0.21 -23.87
N MET A 189 -10.02 -0.26 -23.61
CA MET A 189 -10.42 -0.76 -22.30
C MET A 189 -10.76 -2.25 -22.32
N GLN A 190 -10.68 -2.86 -21.15
CA GLN A 190 -11.17 -4.20 -20.85
C GLN A 190 -11.89 -4.19 -19.52
N THR A 191 -12.68 -5.21 -19.23
CA THR A 191 -13.33 -5.38 -17.93
C THR A 191 -12.79 -6.60 -17.20
N TRP A 192 -12.77 -6.56 -15.87
CA TRP A 192 -12.35 -7.69 -15.07
C TRP A 192 -13.18 -7.82 -13.79
N PRO A 193 -13.63 -9.06 -13.45
CA PRO A 193 -14.34 -9.30 -12.20
C PRO A 193 -13.45 -9.04 -10.98
N VAL A 194 -13.90 -8.21 -10.05
CA VAL A 194 -13.05 -7.75 -8.92
C VAL A 194 -12.69 -8.86 -7.95
N ARG A 195 -13.54 -9.89 -7.82
CA ARG A 195 -13.33 -11.02 -6.89
C ARG A 195 -12.41 -12.12 -7.45
N GLN A 196 -12.01 -12.00 -8.70
CA GLN A 196 -11.07 -12.92 -9.34
C GLN A 196 -9.71 -12.27 -9.50
N SER A 197 -8.67 -12.96 -9.02
CA SER A 197 -7.29 -12.52 -9.30
C SER A 197 -6.99 -12.59 -10.79
N ARG A 198 -6.23 -11.62 -11.30
CA ARG A 198 -5.76 -11.67 -12.68
C ARG A 198 -4.67 -12.73 -12.84
N PRO A 199 -4.73 -13.55 -13.91
CA PRO A 199 -3.78 -14.63 -14.10
C PRO A 199 -2.37 -14.12 -14.38
N VAL A 200 -1.39 -14.89 -13.95
CA VAL A 200 0.04 -14.62 -14.16
C VAL A 200 0.72 -15.89 -14.69
N ALA A 201 1.85 -15.73 -15.38
CA ALA A 201 2.63 -16.88 -15.85
C ALA A 201 3.32 -17.60 -14.70
N GLN A 202 3.89 -16.84 -13.76
CA GLN A 202 4.61 -17.41 -12.61
C GLN A 202 4.69 -16.39 -11.46
N LYS A 203 4.57 -16.87 -10.23
CA LYS A 203 4.93 -16.09 -9.03
C LYS A 203 6.43 -16.21 -8.78
N LEU A 204 7.08 -15.09 -8.46
CA LEU A 204 8.51 -14.98 -8.21
C LEU A 204 8.77 -14.58 -6.76
N ILE A 205 9.95 -14.91 -6.25
CA ILE A 205 10.37 -14.50 -4.91
C ILE A 205 10.76 -13.02 -4.96
N PRO A 206 10.15 -12.16 -4.13
CA PRO A 206 10.53 -10.76 -4.05
C PRO A 206 11.87 -10.61 -3.30
N VAL A 207 12.80 -9.84 -3.85
CA VAL A 207 14.14 -9.62 -3.27
C VAL A 207 14.57 -8.16 -3.26
N GLU A 208 14.02 -7.33 -4.16
CA GLU A 208 14.35 -5.92 -4.26
C GLU A 208 13.64 -5.13 -3.16
N PRO A 209 14.34 -4.30 -2.37
CA PRO A 209 13.70 -3.49 -1.34
C PRO A 209 12.79 -2.42 -1.93
N LEU A 210 11.65 -2.20 -1.28
CA LEU A 210 10.85 -1.01 -1.45
C LEU A 210 11.48 0.09 -0.59
N VAL A 211 12.13 1.05 -1.20
CA VAL A 211 12.72 2.19 -0.47
C VAL A 211 11.62 3.19 -0.16
N THR A 212 11.36 3.43 1.12
CA THR A 212 10.29 4.32 1.57
C THR A 212 10.78 5.72 1.94
N GLY A 213 12.08 5.88 2.14
CA GLY A 213 12.67 7.11 2.68
C GLY A 213 12.44 7.31 4.17
N GLN A 214 11.77 6.35 4.83
CA GLN A 214 11.57 6.32 6.29
C GLN A 214 12.66 5.46 6.92
N ARG A 215 13.56 6.09 7.70
CA ARG A 215 14.76 5.43 8.24
C ARG A 215 14.45 4.19 9.07
N VAL A 216 13.42 4.24 9.91
CA VAL A 216 13.04 3.09 10.75
C VAL A 216 12.58 1.89 9.92
N ILE A 217 11.86 2.14 8.83
CA ILE A 217 11.36 1.10 7.92
C ILE A 217 12.52 0.53 7.11
N ASP A 218 13.20 1.38 6.35
CA ASP A 218 14.23 0.96 5.40
C ASP A 218 15.40 0.26 6.08
N THR A 219 15.71 0.65 7.34
CA THR A 219 16.84 0.10 8.09
C THR A 219 16.48 -1.19 8.82
N PHE A 220 15.43 -1.17 9.65
CA PHE A 220 15.15 -2.27 10.57
C PHE A 220 14.03 -3.20 10.12
N PHE A 221 13.07 -2.67 9.36
CA PHE A 221 11.85 -3.42 9.00
C PHE A 221 11.51 -3.27 7.53
N PRO A 222 12.45 -3.56 6.61
CA PRO A 222 12.23 -3.35 5.19
C PRO A 222 11.14 -4.25 4.65
N VAL A 223 10.43 -3.76 3.64
CA VAL A 223 9.52 -4.52 2.81
C VAL A 223 10.11 -4.60 1.40
N THR A 224 9.91 -5.72 0.72
CA THR A 224 10.32 -5.89 -0.67
C THR A 224 9.26 -5.39 -1.63
N LYS A 225 9.66 -5.01 -2.84
CA LYS A 225 8.72 -4.84 -3.95
C LYS A 225 8.06 -6.18 -4.25
N GLY A 226 6.75 -6.25 -4.07
CA GLY A 226 5.99 -7.49 -4.11
C GLY A 226 5.81 -8.16 -2.74
N GLY A 227 6.17 -7.49 -1.65
CA GLY A 227 5.94 -7.95 -0.29
C GLY A 227 4.58 -7.50 0.27
N ALA A 228 4.30 -7.92 1.49
CA ALA A 228 3.12 -7.53 2.24
C ALA A 228 3.50 -7.06 3.64
N ALA A 229 2.97 -5.91 4.05
CA ALA A 229 3.20 -5.32 5.36
C ALA A 229 1.89 -4.92 6.04
N ALA A 230 1.85 -5.01 7.36
CA ALA A 230 0.78 -4.49 8.18
C ALA A 230 1.27 -3.37 9.09
N VAL A 231 0.43 -2.35 9.26
CA VAL A 231 0.65 -1.20 10.16
C VAL A 231 -0.44 -1.21 11.23
N PRO A 232 -0.36 -2.08 12.23
CA PRO A 232 -1.30 -2.05 13.32
C PRO A 232 -0.92 -0.99 14.35
N GLY A 233 -1.95 -0.36 14.92
CA GLY A 233 -1.72 0.61 15.98
C GLY A 233 -3.00 1.27 16.47
N PRO A 234 -2.97 1.84 17.68
CA PRO A 234 -4.10 2.56 18.23
C PRO A 234 -4.42 3.83 17.43
N PHE A 235 -5.59 4.38 17.68
CA PHE A 235 -5.99 5.67 17.13
C PHE A 235 -4.99 6.77 17.53
N GLY A 236 -4.64 7.63 16.60
CA GLY A 236 -3.71 8.76 16.84
C GLY A 236 -2.22 8.39 16.87
N ALA A 237 -1.86 7.12 16.66
CA ALA A 237 -0.45 6.70 16.60
C ALA A 237 0.26 6.99 15.26
N GLY A 238 -0.45 7.57 14.29
CA GLY A 238 0.12 8.01 13.02
C GLY A 238 0.07 6.97 11.87
N LYS A 239 -0.87 6.02 11.90
CA LYS A 239 -1.05 5.02 10.82
C LYS A 239 -1.18 5.67 9.45
N THR A 240 -2.11 6.59 9.31
CA THR A 240 -2.38 7.32 8.06
C THR A 240 -1.16 8.10 7.60
N VAL A 241 -0.45 8.77 8.52
CA VAL A 241 0.78 9.51 8.19
C VAL A 241 1.85 8.57 7.62
N VAL A 242 2.07 7.39 8.24
CA VAL A 242 3.03 6.40 7.72
C VAL A 242 2.66 5.96 6.31
N GLN A 243 1.40 5.64 6.06
CA GLN A 243 0.93 5.24 4.72
C GLN A 243 1.05 6.38 3.71
N HIS A 244 0.72 7.62 4.08
CA HIS A 244 0.89 8.78 3.22
C HIS A 244 2.36 9.00 2.86
N GLN A 245 3.28 8.88 3.81
CA GLN A 245 4.70 9.03 3.54
C GLN A 245 5.21 7.95 2.57
N ILE A 246 4.75 6.72 2.72
CA ILE A 246 5.09 5.65 1.78
C ILE A 246 4.49 5.91 0.40
N ALA A 247 3.23 6.33 0.33
CA ALA A 247 2.58 6.68 -0.93
C ALA A 247 3.30 7.83 -1.66
N LYS A 248 3.80 8.82 -0.91
CA LYS A 248 4.53 9.97 -1.47
C LYS A 248 5.91 9.60 -2.02
N PHE A 249 6.68 8.79 -1.30
CA PHE A 249 8.12 8.67 -1.50
C PHE A 249 8.61 7.28 -1.88
N ALA A 250 7.76 6.25 -1.82
CA ALA A 250 8.17 4.91 -2.22
C ALA A 250 8.63 4.85 -3.68
N ASN A 251 9.69 4.09 -3.93
CA ASN A 251 10.27 3.91 -5.26
C ASN A 251 9.45 2.94 -6.13
N VAL A 252 8.15 3.21 -6.26
CA VAL A 252 7.20 2.49 -7.13
C VAL A 252 6.74 3.37 -8.27
N ASP A 253 6.25 2.75 -9.34
CA ASP A 253 5.75 3.47 -10.51
C ASP A 253 4.34 4.02 -10.26
N ILE A 254 3.49 3.23 -9.62
CA ILE A 254 2.07 3.54 -9.42
C ILE A 254 1.66 3.25 -7.98
N VAL A 255 0.82 4.12 -7.44
CA VAL A 255 0.21 3.99 -6.12
C VAL A 255 -1.30 3.86 -6.25
N ILE A 256 -1.87 2.86 -5.61
CA ILE A 256 -3.31 2.73 -5.43
C ILE A 256 -3.61 2.97 -3.94
N TYR A 257 -4.33 4.03 -3.63
CA TYR A 257 -4.73 4.34 -2.27
C TYR A 257 -6.20 4.04 -2.05
N VAL A 258 -6.50 3.12 -1.13
CA VAL A 258 -7.86 2.70 -0.79
C VAL A 258 -8.20 3.19 0.61
N GLY A 259 -9.01 4.24 0.69
CA GLY A 259 -9.63 4.69 1.94
C GLY A 259 -10.88 3.86 2.20
N CYS A 260 -10.76 2.81 3.02
CA CYS A 260 -11.84 1.89 3.34
C CYS A 260 -12.43 2.20 4.71
N GLY A 261 -13.59 2.84 4.73
CA GLY A 261 -14.32 3.18 5.96
C GLY A 261 -13.68 4.30 6.78
N GLU A 262 -12.78 5.06 6.19
CA GLU A 262 -12.13 6.20 6.83
C GLU A 262 -13.06 7.41 6.92
N ARG A 263 -12.68 8.37 7.75
CA ARG A 263 -13.47 9.59 7.93
C ARG A 263 -13.38 10.47 6.69
N GLY A 264 -14.49 11.16 6.37
CA GLY A 264 -14.54 12.03 5.21
C GLY A 264 -13.48 13.14 5.22
N ASN A 265 -13.16 13.70 6.38
CA ASN A 265 -12.13 14.72 6.53
C ASN A 265 -10.72 14.19 6.21
N GLU A 266 -10.37 12.96 6.62
CA GLU A 266 -9.08 12.35 6.30
C GLU A 266 -8.92 12.10 4.80
N MET A 267 -10.00 11.68 4.13
CA MET A 267 -10.00 11.56 2.67
C MET A 267 -9.92 12.91 1.97
N THR A 268 -10.54 13.95 2.53
CA THR A 268 -10.45 15.33 2.01
C THR A 268 -9.02 15.85 2.10
N ASP A 269 -8.32 15.54 3.19
CA ASP A 269 -6.90 15.91 3.35
C ASP A 269 -6.03 15.25 2.27
N VAL A 270 -6.25 13.96 1.99
CA VAL A 270 -5.55 13.26 0.87
C VAL A 270 -5.82 13.94 -0.47
N LEU A 271 -7.07 14.28 -0.73
CA LEU A 271 -7.47 14.92 -1.98
C LEU A 271 -6.90 16.32 -2.18
N ASN A 272 -6.73 17.06 -1.09
CA ASN A 272 -6.14 18.40 -1.14
C ASN A 272 -4.61 18.35 -1.18
N GLU A 273 -4.01 17.44 -0.45
CA GLU A 273 -2.54 17.34 -0.34
C GLU A 273 -1.88 16.69 -1.57
N PHE A 274 -2.41 15.58 -2.07
CA PHE A 274 -1.74 14.79 -3.11
C PHE A 274 -1.52 15.55 -4.43
N PRO A 275 -2.44 16.40 -4.92
CA PRO A 275 -2.18 17.19 -6.12
C PRO A 275 -1.06 18.23 -5.95
N GLU A 276 -0.86 18.73 -4.73
CA GLU A 276 0.15 19.75 -4.42
C GLU A 276 1.55 19.16 -4.15
N LEU A 277 1.61 17.87 -3.84
CA LEU A 277 2.86 17.18 -3.54
C LEU A 277 3.61 16.82 -4.82
N ILE A 278 4.89 17.13 -4.81
CA ILE A 278 5.82 16.80 -5.90
C ILE A 278 6.56 15.52 -5.54
N ASP A 279 6.55 14.57 -6.46
CA ASP A 279 7.36 13.37 -6.37
C ASP A 279 8.84 13.71 -6.57
N PRO A 280 9.71 13.48 -5.58
CA PRO A 280 11.13 13.80 -5.68
C PRO A 280 11.85 13.02 -6.78
N ASN A 281 11.30 11.88 -7.22
CA ASN A 281 11.92 11.06 -8.26
C ASN A 281 11.57 11.55 -9.67
N THR A 282 10.38 12.08 -9.87
CA THR A 282 9.88 12.48 -11.20
C THR A 282 9.76 13.98 -11.40
N GLY A 283 9.71 14.76 -10.32
CA GLY A 283 9.46 16.21 -10.35
C GLY A 283 8.02 16.60 -10.74
N GLN A 284 7.12 15.62 -10.83
CA GLN A 284 5.71 15.82 -11.17
C GLN A 284 4.82 15.63 -9.92
N SER A 285 3.55 16.02 -10.02
CA SER A 285 2.58 15.76 -8.95
C SER A 285 2.44 14.26 -8.69
N ILE A 286 2.32 13.87 -7.43
CA ILE A 286 2.08 12.48 -7.02
C ILE A 286 0.77 11.96 -7.65
N MET A 287 -0.23 12.80 -7.84
CA MET A 287 -1.49 12.41 -8.49
C MET A 287 -1.30 11.85 -9.89
N GLU A 288 -0.25 12.24 -10.62
CA GLU A 288 0.03 11.72 -11.97
C GLU A 288 0.44 10.24 -12.00
N ARG A 289 0.64 9.63 -10.84
CA ARG A 289 0.92 8.19 -10.69
C ARG A 289 -0.01 7.50 -9.68
N THR A 290 -1.09 8.15 -9.25
CA THR A 290 -1.95 7.67 -8.16
C THR A 290 -3.38 7.45 -8.64
N VAL A 291 -3.99 6.36 -8.17
CA VAL A 291 -5.43 6.09 -8.24
C VAL A 291 -5.98 6.13 -6.82
N LEU A 292 -7.03 6.91 -6.60
CA LEU A 292 -7.69 7.01 -5.29
C LEU A 292 -9.03 6.26 -5.32
N ILE A 293 -9.27 5.45 -4.29
CA ILE A 293 -10.55 4.82 -4.04
C ILE A 293 -11.02 5.26 -2.66
N ALA A 294 -12.12 6.01 -2.63
CA ALA A 294 -12.67 6.57 -1.42
C ALA A 294 -14.02 5.93 -1.09
N ASN A 295 -14.05 5.14 -0.03
CA ASN A 295 -15.28 4.70 0.60
C ASN A 295 -15.28 5.15 2.06
N THR A 296 -15.90 6.28 2.33
CA THR A 296 -15.94 6.87 3.67
C THR A 296 -16.90 6.12 4.59
N SER A 297 -16.77 6.36 5.90
CA SER A 297 -17.54 5.67 6.94
C SER A 297 -19.06 5.85 6.85
N ASN A 298 -19.52 6.92 6.19
CA ASN A 298 -20.93 7.21 5.96
C ASN A 298 -21.49 6.62 4.65
N MET A 299 -20.65 6.01 3.82
CA MET A 299 -21.08 5.30 2.62
C MET A 299 -21.59 3.89 2.94
N PRO A 300 -22.37 3.27 2.04
CA PRO A 300 -22.93 1.94 2.28
C PRO A 300 -21.88 0.86 2.58
N VAL A 301 -22.21 -0.01 3.52
CA VAL A 301 -21.32 -1.09 4.00
C VAL A 301 -20.86 -2.02 2.89
N ALA A 302 -21.77 -2.35 1.97
CA ALA A 302 -21.47 -3.23 0.85
C ALA A 302 -20.41 -2.65 -0.09
N ALA A 303 -20.49 -1.37 -0.39
CA ALA A 303 -19.47 -0.68 -1.20
C ALA A 303 -18.12 -0.62 -0.48
N ARG A 304 -18.12 -0.53 0.85
CA ARG A 304 -16.90 -0.61 1.67
C ARG A 304 -16.23 -1.97 1.52
N GLU A 305 -17.01 -3.04 1.57
CA GLU A 305 -16.48 -4.39 1.36
C GLU A 305 -15.89 -4.55 -0.05
N ALA A 306 -16.54 -4.03 -1.08
CA ALA A 306 -16.07 -4.11 -2.47
C ALA A 306 -14.83 -3.26 -2.75
N SER A 307 -14.59 -2.18 -2.02
CA SER A 307 -13.52 -1.21 -2.28
C SER A 307 -12.12 -1.83 -2.32
N ILE A 308 -11.86 -2.78 -1.45
CA ILE A 308 -10.57 -3.50 -1.38
C ILE A 308 -10.35 -4.31 -2.66
N TYR A 309 -11.37 -5.00 -3.15
CA TYR A 309 -11.28 -5.79 -4.39
C TYR A 309 -11.14 -4.91 -5.63
N THR A 310 -11.83 -3.79 -5.66
CA THR A 310 -11.69 -2.78 -6.73
C THR A 310 -10.24 -2.28 -6.79
N GLY A 311 -9.67 -1.92 -5.66
CA GLY A 311 -8.29 -1.43 -5.57
C GLY A 311 -7.26 -2.46 -6.02
N ILE A 312 -7.34 -3.68 -5.51
CA ILE A 312 -6.36 -4.72 -5.86
C ILE A 312 -6.47 -5.15 -7.33
N THR A 313 -7.67 -5.13 -7.91
CA THR A 313 -7.85 -5.45 -9.35
C THR A 313 -7.20 -4.40 -10.23
N ILE A 314 -7.35 -3.11 -9.92
CA ILE A 314 -6.67 -2.03 -10.63
C ILE A 314 -5.15 -2.16 -10.48
N ALA A 315 -4.68 -2.48 -9.28
CA ALA A 315 -3.26 -2.73 -9.04
C ALA A 315 -2.71 -3.89 -9.88
N GLU A 316 -3.45 -5.00 -9.98
CA GLU A 316 -3.07 -6.14 -10.82
C GLU A 316 -3.01 -5.78 -12.32
N TYR A 317 -3.91 -4.92 -12.78
CA TYR A 317 -3.89 -4.46 -14.17
C TYR A 317 -2.62 -3.68 -14.52
N PHE A 318 -2.21 -2.75 -13.67
CA PHE A 318 -0.95 -2.01 -13.85
C PHE A 318 0.29 -2.90 -13.64
N ARG A 319 0.24 -3.84 -12.70
CA ARG A 319 1.28 -4.86 -12.56
C ARG A 319 1.48 -5.65 -13.85
N ASP A 320 0.41 -6.05 -14.51
CA ASP A 320 0.46 -6.82 -15.75
C ASP A 320 1.13 -6.04 -16.91
N MET A 321 1.13 -4.71 -16.83
CA MET A 321 1.91 -3.88 -17.76
C MET A 321 3.42 -3.91 -17.48
N GLY A 322 3.85 -4.48 -16.35
CA GLY A 322 5.25 -4.53 -15.92
C GLY A 322 5.64 -3.43 -14.94
N TYR A 323 4.67 -2.72 -14.37
CA TYR A 323 4.92 -1.68 -13.37
C TYR A 323 5.09 -2.25 -11.96
N SER A 324 5.83 -1.53 -11.13
CA SER A 324 5.84 -1.70 -9.69
C SER A 324 4.70 -0.90 -9.09
N VAL A 325 3.76 -1.59 -8.45
CA VAL A 325 2.58 -0.98 -7.85
C VAL A 325 2.63 -1.13 -6.33
N ALA A 326 2.31 -0.08 -5.60
CA ALA A 326 2.03 -0.15 -4.17
C ALA A 326 0.54 0.09 -3.94
N ILE A 327 -0.10 -0.79 -3.18
CA ILE A 327 -1.48 -0.61 -2.73
C ILE A 327 -1.50 -0.36 -1.23
N MET A 328 -2.11 0.76 -0.84
CA MET A 328 -2.34 1.14 0.55
C MET A 328 -3.80 0.93 0.88
N ALA A 329 -4.10 0.15 1.91
CA ALA A 329 -5.46 -0.02 2.43
C ALA A 329 -5.59 0.60 3.82
N ASP A 330 -6.36 1.65 3.95
CA ASP A 330 -6.64 2.35 5.21
C ASP A 330 -8.15 2.38 5.48
N SER A 331 -8.73 1.51 6.31
CA SER A 331 -8.04 0.42 7.00
C SER A 331 -8.71 -0.93 6.71
N THR A 332 -7.93 -1.99 6.77
CA THR A 332 -8.44 -3.37 6.61
C THR A 332 -9.37 -3.78 7.75
N SER A 333 -9.26 -3.16 8.92
CA SER A 333 -10.20 -3.37 10.04
C SER A 333 -11.63 -2.95 9.69
N ARG A 334 -11.79 -1.84 8.95
CA ARG A 334 -13.10 -1.38 8.49
C ARG A 334 -13.70 -2.28 7.42
N TRP A 335 -12.85 -2.87 6.59
CA TRP A 335 -13.27 -3.92 5.67
C TRP A 335 -13.76 -5.17 6.42
N ALA A 336 -13.04 -5.62 7.44
CA ALA A 336 -13.45 -6.74 8.28
C ALA A 336 -14.77 -6.46 9.02
N GLU A 337 -14.96 -5.24 9.52
CA GLU A 337 -16.25 -4.82 10.11
C GLU A 337 -17.41 -4.91 9.10
N ALA A 338 -17.18 -4.55 7.84
CA ALA A 338 -18.18 -4.71 6.79
C ALA A 338 -18.52 -6.19 6.55
N LEU A 339 -17.52 -7.07 6.54
CA LEU A 339 -17.74 -8.52 6.46
C LEU A 339 -18.56 -9.04 7.65
N ARG A 340 -18.26 -8.58 8.87
CA ARG A 340 -19.00 -8.93 10.08
C ARG A 340 -20.46 -8.49 10.01
N GLU A 341 -20.73 -7.28 9.57
CA GLU A 341 -22.08 -6.76 9.43
C GLU A 341 -22.89 -7.55 8.41
N MET A 342 -22.32 -7.88 7.26
CA MET A 342 -23.00 -8.67 6.23
C MET A 342 -23.26 -10.09 6.68
N SER A 343 -22.29 -10.76 7.30
CA SER A 343 -22.44 -12.10 7.88
C SER A 343 -23.54 -12.15 8.95
N GLY A 344 -23.60 -11.12 9.81
CA GLY A 344 -24.66 -11.01 10.82
C GLY A 344 -26.07 -10.87 10.20
N ARG A 345 -26.21 -10.11 9.11
CA ARG A 345 -27.49 -9.97 8.41
C ARG A 345 -27.92 -11.24 7.68
N LEU A 346 -26.97 -12.02 7.19
CA LEU A 346 -27.21 -13.36 6.61
C LEU A 346 -27.51 -14.43 7.67
N GLN A 347 -27.36 -14.07 8.95
CA GLN A 347 -27.52 -15.02 10.07
C GLN A 347 -26.55 -16.22 9.99
N GLU A 348 -25.34 -15.97 9.47
CA GLU A 348 -24.27 -16.95 9.46
C GLU A 348 -23.79 -17.20 10.90
N MET A 349 -23.26 -18.41 11.13
CA MET A 349 -22.70 -18.73 12.45
C MET A 349 -21.46 -17.85 12.72
N PRO A 350 -21.45 -17.05 13.78
CA PRO A 350 -20.34 -16.19 14.09
C PRO A 350 -19.12 -16.99 14.58
N GLY A 351 -17.94 -16.57 14.16
CA GLY A 351 -16.67 -16.97 14.74
C GLY A 351 -16.25 -16.06 15.90
N ASP A 352 -14.95 -15.94 16.11
CA ASP A 352 -14.38 -15.14 17.19
C ASP A 352 -14.82 -13.66 17.08
N GLU A 353 -15.24 -13.09 18.20
CA GLU A 353 -15.72 -11.70 18.32
C GLU A 353 -16.83 -11.31 17.32
N GLY A 354 -17.60 -12.29 16.84
CA GLY A 354 -18.69 -12.06 15.90
C GLY A 354 -18.27 -11.89 14.45
N TYR A 355 -17.00 -12.07 14.11
CA TYR A 355 -16.52 -12.10 12.73
C TYR A 355 -16.93 -13.41 12.04
N PRO A 356 -17.07 -13.41 10.70
CA PRO A 356 -17.34 -14.65 9.98
C PRO A 356 -16.16 -15.63 10.10
N ALA A 357 -16.44 -16.93 10.12
CA ALA A 357 -15.42 -17.96 10.22
C ALA A 357 -14.39 -17.91 9.06
N TYR A 358 -14.78 -17.33 7.92
CA TYR A 358 -13.94 -17.18 6.73
C TYR A 358 -13.11 -15.87 6.72
N LEU A 359 -13.08 -15.10 7.79
CA LEU A 359 -12.31 -13.84 7.84
C LEU A 359 -10.85 -14.05 7.45
N GLY A 360 -10.19 -15.05 8.04
CA GLY A 360 -8.79 -15.35 7.74
C GLY A 360 -8.54 -15.68 6.27
N SER A 361 -9.45 -16.46 5.65
CA SER A 361 -9.36 -16.79 4.23
C SER A 361 -9.52 -15.57 3.34
N ARG A 362 -10.43 -14.66 3.66
CA ARG A 362 -10.62 -13.41 2.89
C ARG A 362 -9.42 -12.50 2.97
N ILE A 363 -8.81 -12.34 4.15
CA ILE A 363 -7.59 -11.57 4.33
C ILE A 363 -6.44 -12.21 3.53
N ALA A 364 -6.31 -13.54 3.60
CA ALA A 364 -5.29 -14.27 2.82
C ALA A 364 -5.47 -14.08 1.31
N GLU A 365 -6.68 -14.23 0.79
CA GLU A 365 -7.00 -14.02 -0.64
C GLU A 365 -6.59 -12.62 -1.11
N TYR A 366 -6.83 -11.60 -0.32
CA TYR A 366 -6.40 -10.23 -0.64
C TYR A 366 -4.88 -10.10 -0.72
N TYR A 367 -4.16 -10.51 0.32
CA TYR A 367 -2.70 -10.37 0.36
C TYR A 367 -1.98 -11.30 -0.63
N GLU A 368 -2.56 -12.45 -0.97
CA GLU A 368 -2.00 -13.36 -1.98
C GLU A 368 -2.06 -12.81 -3.40
N ARG A 369 -2.90 -11.81 -3.67
CA ARG A 369 -2.94 -11.08 -4.94
C ARG A 369 -1.76 -10.12 -5.10
N ALA A 370 -1.13 -9.73 -4.01
CA ALA A 370 0.16 -9.03 -4.03
C ALA A 370 1.29 -10.02 -4.34
N GLY A 371 2.41 -9.50 -4.81
CA GLY A 371 3.60 -10.30 -5.08
C GLY A 371 4.41 -9.79 -6.26
N ARG A 372 5.56 -10.43 -6.49
CA ARG A 372 6.36 -10.30 -7.69
C ARG A 372 5.99 -11.42 -8.64
N VAL A 373 5.68 -11.07 -9.88
CA VAL A 373 5.20 -12.05 -10.86
C VAL A 373 5.88 -11.86 -12.21
N ARG A 374 5.97 -12.96 -12.97
CA ARG A 374 6.14 -12.91 -14.42
C ARG A 374 4.75 -12.83 -15.02
N THR A 375 4.49 -11.82 -15.83
CA THR A 375 3.18 -11.55 -16.42
C THR A 375 2.91 -12.49 -17.61
N LEU A 376 1.66 -12.59 -18.02
CA LEU A 376 1.30 -13.23 -19.28
C LEU A 376 1.89 -12.44 -20.47
N GLY A 377 2.05 -13.13 -21.58
CA GLY A 377 2.55 -12.56 -22.83
C GLY A 377 3.70 -13.35 -23.42
N SER A 378 4.00 -13.10 -24.69
CA SER A 378 5.10 -13.73 -25.41
C SER A 378 6.47 -13.19 -24.99
N GLN A 379 6.52 -11.97 -24.44
CA GLN A 379 7.73 -11.33 -23.94
C GLN A 379 7.85 -11.52 -22.44
N GLU A 380 9.06 -11.84 -21.96
CA GLU A 380 9.32 -11.88 -20.53
C GLU A 380 9.18 -10.47 -19.92
N ARG A 381 8.24 -10.34 -19.00
CA ARG A 381 7.96 -9.10 -18.31
C ARG A 381 7.62 -9.40 -16.85
N GLU A 382 8.21 -8.65 -15.94
CA GLU A 382 7.93 -8.74 -14.52
C GLU A 382 7.16 -7.53 -14.04
N GLY A 383 6.27 -7.73 -13.09
CA GLY A 383 5.56 -6.69 -12.38
C GLY A 383 5.43 -7.04 -10.91
N THR A 384 5.20 -6.03 -10.07
CA THR A 384 5.09 -6.21 -8.63
C THR A 384 3.89 -5.47 -8.05
N ILE A 385 3.26 -6.05 -7.03
CA ILE A 385 2.32 -5.37 -6.15
C ILE A 385 2.82 -5.52 -4.72
N THR A 386 3.09 -4.41 -4.07
CA THR A 386 3.38 -4.35 -2.63
C THR A 386 2.12 -3.93 -1.89
N ALA A 387 1.60 -4.77 -1.01
CA ALA A 387 0.40 -4.48 -0.25
C ALA A 387 0.75 -4.01 1.17
N ILE A 388 0.24 -2.84 1.56
CA ILE A 388 0.41 -2.27 2.90
C ILE A 388 -0.97 -1.99 3.48
N GLY A 389 -1.32 -2.72 4.53
CA GLY A 389 -2.61 -2.60 5.20
C GLY A 389 -2.50 -1.98 6.58
N ALA A 390 -3.24 -0.90 6.82
CA ALA A 390 -3.43 -0.39 8.16
C ALA A 390 -4.43 -1.27 8.92
N VAL A 391 -4.13 -1.54 10.17
CA VAL A 391 -5.01 -2.27 11.08
C VAL A 391 -5.27 -1.41 12.29
N SER A 392 -6.53 -1.32 12.70
CA SER A 392 -6.98 -0.48 13.83
C SER A 392 -7.55 -1.36 14.94
N PRO A 393 -6.71 -2.05 15.73
CA PRO A 393 -7.20 -2.91 16.80
C PRO A 393 -7.92 -2.07 17.86
N PRO A 394 -9.12 -2.47 18.31
CA PRO A 394 -9.84 -1.80 19.37
C PRO A 394 -9.01 -1.74 20.66
N GLY A 395 -8.88 -0.54 21.25
CA GLY A 395 -8.06 -0.37 22.45
C GLY A 395 -6.55 -0.61 22.27
N GLY A 396 -6.08 -0.82 21.05
CA GLY A 396 -4.69 -1.19 20.77
C GLY A 396 -4.35 -2.65 21.03
N ASP A 397 -5.36 -3.49 21.22
CA ASP A 397 -5.19 -4.92 21.49
C ASP A 397 -4.87 -5.70 20.21
N ILE A 398 -3.61 -6.06 20.04
CA ILE A 398 -3.14 -6.83 18.87
C ILE A 398 -3.58 -8.30 18.89
N SER A 399 -4.21 -8.78 19.97
CA SER A 399 -4.73 -10.16 20.04
C SER A 399 -6.10 -10.33 19.38
N GLU A 400 -6.72 -9.23 18.91
CA GLU A 400 -8.02 -9.27 18.24
C GLU A 400 -7.95 -10.00 16.90
N PRO A 401 -9.07 -10.59 16.43
CA PRO A 401 -9.08 -11.53 15.29
C PRO A 401 -8.53 -10.95 13.97
N VAL A 402 -8.82 -9.70 13.63
CA VAL A 402 -8.37 -9.09 12.37
C VAL A 402 -6.85 -8.95 12.36
N THR A 403 -6.29 -8.41 13.44
CA THR A 403 -4.84 -8.26 13.59
C THR A 403 -4.15 -9.62 13.57
N GLN A 404 -4.64 -10.59 14.34
CA GLN A 404 -4.04 -11.92 14.40
C GLN A 404 -4.09 -12.65 13.06
N ASN A 405 -5.19 -12.60 12.33
CA ASN A 405 -5.27 -13.17 10.99
C ASN A 405 -4.34 -12.47 10.00
N THR A 406 -4.23 -11.14 10.08
CA THR A 406 -3.31 -10.37 9.24
C THR A 406 -1.86 -10.76 9.50
N LEU A 407 -1.45 -10.84 10.78
CA LEU A 407 -0.07 -11.18 11.16
C LEU A 407 0.37 -12.59 10.74
N ARG A 408 -0.57 -13.53 10.59
CA ARG A 408 -0.27 -14.88 10.07
C ARG A 408 0.08 -14.89 8.57
N ILE A 409 -0.28 -13.84 7.85
CA ILE A 409 -0.19 -13.77 6.38
C ILE A 409 0.94 -12.85 5.96
N VAL A 410 1.03 -11.65 6.54
CA VAL A 410 2.05 -10.65 6.19
C VAL A 410 3.41 -11.02 6.79
N LYS A 411 4.47 -10.65 6.07
CA LYS A 411 5.85 -10.90 6.52
C LYS A 411 6.47 -9.72 7.25
N VAL A 412 5.82 -8.57 7.23
CA VAL A 412 6.31 -7.34 7.86
C VAL A 412 5.25 -6.78 8.80
N PHE A 413 5.67 -6.45 10.00
CA PHE A 413 4.85 -5.87 11.05
C PHE A 413 5.49 -4.57 11.53
N TRP A 414 4.81 -3.45 11.30
CA TRP A 414 5.19 -2.13 11.80
C TRP A 414 4.25 -1.73 12.94
N GLY A 415 4.52 -2.23 14.12
CA GLY A 415 3.70 -1.97 15.30
C GLY A 415 3.82 -0.53 15.77
N LEU A 416 2.74 0.24 15.67
CA LEU A 416 2.69 1.59 16.19
C LEU A 416 2.40 1.59 17.68
N ASP A 417 3.16 2.40 18.41
CA ASP A 417 3.16 2.44 19.87
C ASP A 417 2.64 3.79 20.39
N ALA A 418 1.59 3.75 21.22
CA ALA A 418 1.02 4.94 21.83
C ALA A 418 2.02 5.70 22.73
N PRO A 419 2.82 5.07 23.59
CA PRO A 419 3.87 5.73 24.36
C PRO A 419 4.87 6.51 23.50
N LEU A 420 5.30 5.99 22.34
CA LEU A 420 6.17 6.71 21.43
C LEU A 420 5.48 7.94 20.85
N ALA A 421 4.23 7.80 20.40
CA ALA A 421 3.43 8.90 19.88
C ALA A 421 3.21 10.00 20.94
N GLN A 422 2.93 9.63 22.20
CA GLN A 422 2.79 10.57 23.31
C GLN A 422 4.09 11.36 23.59
N ARG A 423 5.25 10.73 23.40
CA ARG A 423 6.56 11.39 23.49
C ARG A 423 6.91 12.19 22.23
N ARG A 424 6.02 12.26 21.25
CA ARG A 424 6.24 12.88 19.93
C ARG A 424 7.41 12.28 19.15
N HIS A 425 7.67 10.99 19.36
CA HIS A 425 8.61 10.22 18.57
C HIS A 425 7.87 9.64 17.36
N PHE A 426 8.10 10.20 16.19
CA PHE A 426 7.51 9.74 14.94
C PHE A 426 8.59 9.37 13.91
N PRO A 427 8.34 8.38 13.03
CA PRO A 427 7.23 7.43 13.10
C PRO A 427 7.21 6.65 14.41
N ALA A 428 6.02 6.45 14.98
CA ALA A 428 5.87 5.78 16.28
C ALA A 428 5.97 4.24 16.17
N ILE A 429 6.81 3.75 15.27
CA ILE A 429 7.05 2.33 15.04
C ILE A 429 7.96 1.81 16.14
N ASN A 430 7.46 0.87 16.92
CA ASN A 430 8.22 0.27 18.01
C ASN A 430 9.27 -0.71 17.46
N TRP A 431 10.55 -0.40 17.66
CA TRP A 431 11.67 -1.20 17.14
C TRP A 431 11.92 -2.50 17.90
N LEU A 432 11.34 -2.69 19.07
CA LEU A 432 11.47 -3.93 19.84
C LEU A 432 10.40 -4.97 19.51
N THR A 433 9.22 -4.52 19.09
CA THR A 433 8.08 -5.40 18.79
C THR A 433 7.83 -5.59 17.30
N SER A 434 8.27 -4.67 16.47
CA SER A 434 8.16 -4.76 15.01
C SER A 434 9.15 -5.78 14.45
N TYR A 435 8.84 -6.33 13.27
CA TYR A 435 9.72 -7.27 12.58
C TYR A 435 9.53 -7.20 11.06
N SER A 436 10.52 -7.69 10.34
CA SER A 436 10.46 -7.97 8.91
C SER A 436 11.15 -9.30 8.63
N LEU A 437 10.41 -10.22 8.02
CA LEU A 437 10.97 -11.50 7.56
C LEU A 437 11.76 -11.36 6.25
N TYR A 438 11.80 -10.16 5.66
CA TYR A 438 12.63 -9.86 4.49
C TYR A 438 14.00 -9.29 4.85
N GLN A 439 14.30 -9.09 6.14
CA GLN A 439 15.52 -8.39 6.58
C GLN A 439 16.80 -9.01 6.00
N ASP A 440 16.94 -10.33 6.05
CA ASP A 440 18.14 -11.02 5.57
C ASP A 440 18.27 -10.97 4.04
N ASP A 441 17.16 -11.14 3.32
CA ASP A 441 17.14 -11.09 1.86
C ASP A 441 17.45 -9.69 1.34
N VAL A 442 16.83 -8.67 1.93
CA VAL A 442 17.06 -7.26 1.60
C VAL A 442 18.48 -6.84 1.95
N GLY A 443 18.97 -7.21 3.14
CA GLY A 443 20.34 -6.93 3.55
C GLY A 443 21.36 -7.52 2.59
N SER A 444 21.20 -8.79 2.23
CA SER A 444 22.06 -9.48 1.27
C SER A 444 21.98 -8.88 -0.15
N TYR A 445 20.82 -8.40 -0.56
CA TYR A 445 20.65 -7.71 -1.83
C TYR A 445 21.41 -6.37 -1.85
N ILE A 446 21.28 -5.57 -0.79
CA ILE A 446 21.96 -4.28 -0.66
C ILE A 446 23.47 -4.47 -0.60
N ASP A 447 23.96 -5.39 0.23
CA ASP A 447 25.39 -5.66 0.38
C ASP A 447 26.06 -6.06 -0.95
N ARG A 448 25.37 -6.86 -1.76
CA ARG A 448 25.87 -7.25 -3.09
C ARG A 448 25.83 -6.12 -4.11
N LYS A 449 24.74 -5.33 -4.12
CA LYS A 449 24.51 -4.30 -5.15
C LYS A 449 25.32 -3.04 -4.92
N GLN A 450 25.60 -2.69 -3.66
CA GLN A 450 26.26 -1.47 -3.27
C GLN A 450 27.67 -1.68 -2.71
N GLU A 451 28.14 -2.94 -2.69
CA GLU A 451 29.43 -3.32 -2.09
C GLU A 451 29.59 -2.77 -0.67
N SER A 452 28.48 -2.78 0.07
CA SER A 452 28.41 -2.23 1.42
C SER A 452 28.34 -3.33 2.47
N ASN A 453 28.55 -2.98 3.73
CA ASN A 453 28.38 -3.87 4.88
C ASN A 453 27.11 -3.51 5.66
N TRP A 454 26.02 -3.27 4.94
CA TRP A 454 24.77 -2.77 5.51
C TRP A 454 24.17 -3.72 6.53
N SER A 455 24.06 -5.00 6.20
CA SER A 455 23.51 -6.02 7.08
C SER A 455 24.18 -6.05 8.47
N ASN A 456 25.50 -5.93 8.50
CA ASN A 456 26.25 -5.89 9.75
C ASN A 456 25.95 -4.60 10.55
N LYS A 457 25.88 -3.45 9.87
CA LYS A 457 25.54 -2.15 10.50
C LYS A 457 24.16 -2.22 11.16
N VAL A 458 23.17 -2.74 10.46
CA VAL A 458 21.79 -2.92 10.98
C VAL A 458 21.77 -3.85 12.20
N THR A 459 22.42 -4.99 12.11
CA THR A 459 22.50 -5.96 13.22
C THR A 459 23.12 -5.33 14.46
N ARG A 460 24.20 -4.58 14.30
CA ARG A 460 24.88 -3.89 15.41
C ARG A 460 24.01 -2.80 16.03
N ALA A 461 23.35 -1.99 15.22
CA ALA A 461 22.45 -0.94 15.70
C ALA A 461 21.26 -1.53 16.46
N MET A 462 20.68 -2.62 15.98
CA MET A 462 19.59 -3.31 16.67
C MET A 462 20.07 -3.93 18.00
N ALA A 463 21.26 -4.52 18.04
CA ALA A 463 21.84 -5.06 19.28
C ALA A 463 22.03 -3.98 20.35
N ILE A 464 22.43 -2.76 19.97
CA ILE A 464 22.55 -1.61 20.88
C ILE A 464 21.17 -1.24 21.46
N LEU A 465 20.12 -1.16 20.64
CA LEU A 465 18.77 -0.85 21.08
C LEU A 465 18.18 -1.93 22.00
N GLN A 466 18.43 -3.20 21.71
CA GLN A 466 18.03 -4.31 22.57
C GLN A 466 18.76 -4.30 23.91
N ARG A 467 20.07 -3.98 23.91
CA ARG A 467 20.84 -3.85 25.14
C ARG A 467 20.34 -2.68 25.98
N GLU A 468 20.01 -1.54 25.36
CA GLU A 468 19.40 -0.39 26.04
C GLU A 468 18.14 -0.80 26.81
N ALA A 469 17.22 -1.54 26.16
CA ALA A 469 15.99 -1.99 26.80
C ALA A 469 16.25 -2.79 28.09
N SER A 470 17.25 -3.67 28.06
CA SER A 470 17.67 -4.43 29.26
C SER A 470 18.29 -3.53 30.33
N LEU A 471 19.06 -2.52 29.92
CA LEU A 471 19.70 -1.56 30.86
C LEU A 471 18.68 -0.60 31.47
N GLU A 472 17.64 -0.21 30.74
CA GLU A 472 16.57 0.66 31.28
C GLU A 472 15.85 0.01 32.49
N GLU A 473 15.67 -1.30 32.48
CA GLU A 473 15.11 -2.02 33.63
C GLU A 473 16.04 -1.91 34.84
N ILE A 474 17.34 -2.04 34.66
CA ILE A 474 18.34 -1.90 35.71
C ILE A 474 18.36 -0.46 36.24
N VAL A 475 18.40 0.53 35.32
CA VAL A 475 18.41 1.95 35.70
C VAL A 475 17.17 2.34 36.49
N ARG A 476 16.01 1.78 36.16
CA ARG A 476 14.77 2.03 36.91
C ARG A 476 14.83 1.53 38.34
N LEU A 477 15.59 0.47 38.61
CA LEU A 477 15.70 -0.14 39.92
C LEU A 477 16.81 0.47 40.77
N VAL A 478 17.97 0.74 40.20
CA VAL A 478 19.19 1.09 40.96
C VAL A 478 19.87 2.42 40.55
N GLY A 479 19.34 3.09 39.54
CA GLY A 479 19.85 4.39 39.06
C GLY A 479 20.98 4.27 38.02
N LEU A 480 21.21 5.38 37.28
CA LEU A 480 22.22 5.47 36.22
C LEU A 480 23.66 5.30 36.70
N ASP A 481 23.94 5.73 37.96
CA ASP A 481 25.28 5.70 38.52
C ASP A 481 25.80 4.29 38.81
N SER A 482 24.93 3.31 38.81
CA SER A 482 25.27 1.90 38.97
C SER A 482 25.79 1.22 37.71
N LEU A 483 25.61 1.85 36.53
CA LEU A 483 26.05 1.30 35.26
C LEU A 483 27.57 1.39 35.09
N SER A 484 28.12 0.38 34.42
CA SER A 484 29.51 0.43 33.95
C SER A 484 29.71 1.55 32.93
N GLU A 485 30.93 2.01 32.75
CA GLU A 485 31.29 3.01 31.70
C GLU A 485 30.83 2.56 30.30
N GLN A 486 30.99 1.26 30.00
CA GLN A 486 30.55 0.68 28.74
C GLN A 486 29.02 0.67 28.60
N ASP A 487 28.27 0.38 29.66
CA ASP A 487 26.81 0.40 29.63
C ASP A 487 26.28 1.84 29.51
N ARG A 488 26.92 2.82 30.15
CA ARG A 488 26.62 4.25 29.96
C ARG A 488 26.82 4.67 28.52
N LEU A 489 27.91 4.23 27.88
CA LEU A 489 28.15 4.49 26.44
C LEU A 489 27.06 3.86 25.58
N THR A 490 26.68 2.62 25.88
CA THR A 490 25.58 1.92 25.16
C THR A 490 24.27 2.71 25.24
N MET A 491 23.92 3.22 26.44
CA MET A 491 22.73 4.06 26.62
C MET A 491 22.81 5.37 25.80
N ALA A 492 23.97 6.01 25.78
CA ALA A 492 24.19 7.25 25.04
C ALA A 492 24.07 7.03 23.51
N VAL A 493 24.65 5.94 23.01
CA VAL A 493 24.59 5.60 21.57
C VAL A 493 23.18 5.16 21.16
N ALA A 494 22.50 4.37 21.99
CA ALA A 494 21.12 3.99 21.76
C ALA A 494 20.21 5.22 21.66
N ARG A 495 20.42 6.21 22.53
CA ARG A 495 19.71 7.48 22.46
C ARG A 495 19.97 8.21 21.12
N GLN A 496 21.22 8.23 20.63
CA GLN A 496 21.53 8.81 19.31
C GLN A 496 20.79 8.04 18.19
N ILE A 497 20.75 6.72 18.23
CA ILE A 497 20.00 5.93 17.25
C ILE A 497 18.52 6.31 17.29
N ARG A 498 17.91 6.39 18.46
CA ARG A 498 16.48 6.71 18.61
C ARG A 498 16.14 8.14 18.19
N GLU A 499 16.85 9.12 18.72
CA GLU A 499 16.50 10.53 18.59
C GLU A 499 17.10 11.19 17.32
N ASP A 500 18.31 10.81 16.94
CA ASP A 500 19.02 11.46 15.84
C ASP A 500 18.83 10.71 14.52
N TYR A 501 18.55 9.42 14.57
CA TYR A 501 18.39 8.58 13.38
C TYR A 501 16.95 8.11 13.15
N LEU A 502 16.30 7.45 14.12
CA LEU A 502 14.97 6.88 13.93
C LEU A 502 13.85 7.93 13.95
N GLN A 503 13.97 8.95 14.79
CA GLN A 503 13.00 10.04 14.81
C GLN A 503 13.12 10.86 13.53
N GLN A 504 12.01 10.96 12.80
CA GLN A 504 11.94 11.60 11.49
C GLN A 504 10.69 12.48 11.40
N ASN A 505 10.86 13.73 10.97
CA ASN A 505 9.75 14.68 10.89
C ASN A 505 9.13 14.66 9.49
N ALA A 506 7.91 14.14 9.39
CA ALA A 506 7.16 14.08 8.14
C ALA A 506 6.82 15.46 7.52
N PHE A 507 6.87 16.51 8.32
CA PHE A 507 6.52 17.88 7.91
C PHE A 507 7.73 18.78 7.66
N ASP A 508 8.95 18.27 7.85
CA ASP A 508 10.17 18.99 7.54
C ASP A 508 10.54 18.78 6.07
N SER A 509 10.96 19.83 5.39
CA SER A 509 11.26 19.80 3.95
C SER A 509 12.45 18.90 3.57
N VAL A 510 13.34 18.60 4.51
CA VAL A 510 14.52 17.77 4.29
C VAL A 510 14.38 16.42 4.98
N ASP A 511 13.96 16.43 6.25
CA ASP A 511 13.90 15.21 7.08
C ASP A 511 12.75 14.28 6.69
N THR A 512 11.72 14.78 5.98
CA THR A 512 10.55 13.98 5.55
C THR A 512 10.93 12.76 4.71
N PHE A 513 12.03 12.85 3.96
CA PHE A 513 12.58 11.78 3.12
C PHE A 513 14.08 11.67 3.31
N THR A 514 14.58 10.44 3.45
CA THR A 514 16.01 10.17 3.53
C THR A 514 16.40 9.09 2.53
N SER A 515 17.27 9.42 1.58
CA SER A 515 17.78 8.46 0.61
C SER A 515 18.60 7.36 1.29
N PHE A 516 18.70 6.19 0.66
CA PHE A 516 19.49 5.09 1.21
C PHE A 516 20.97 5.46 1.46
N PRO A 517 21.69 6.15 0.53
CA PRO A 517 23.06 6.59 0.79
C PRO A 517 23.20 7.50 2.00
N LYS A 518 22.22 8.37 2.24
CA LYS A 518 22.20 9.24 3.42
C LYS A 518 21.91 8.46 4.69
N GLN A 519 20.97 7.51 4.65
CA GLN A 519 20.70 6.59 5.78
C GLN A 519 21.98 5.84 6.18
N GLU A 520 22.69 5.28 5.21
CA GLU A 520 23.93 4.55 5.45
C GLU A 520 25.01 5.44 6.06
N ALA A 521 25.21 6.66 5.54
CA ALA A 521 26.18 7.59 6.07
C ALA A 521 25.87 8.03 7.50
N MET A 522 24.61 8.33 7.79
CA MET A 522 24.15 8.70 9.14
C MET A 522 24.38 7.57 10.16
N LEU A 523 23.96 6.35 9.81
CA LEU A 523 24.13 5.19 10.69
C LEU A 523 25.61 4.85 10.89
N THR A 524 26.42 4.95 9.84
CA THR A 524 27.87 4.74 9.92
C THR A 524 28.52 5.68 10.91
N ASN A 525 28.16 6.97 10.92
CA ASN A 525 28.71 7.93 11.87
C ASN A 525 28.42 7.56 13.33
N ILE A 526 27.20 7.13 13.63
CA ILE A 526 26.82 6.73 14.99
C ILE A 526 27.56 5.46 15.41
N LEU A 527 27.66 4.47 14.52
CA LEU A 527 28.36 3.22 14.82
C LEU A 527 29.87 3.40 14.93
N THR A 528 30.47 4.30 14.12
CA THR A 528 31.89 4.67 14.27
C THR A 528 32.15 5.34 15.62
N PHE A 529 31.25 6.24 16.04
CA PHE A 529 31.35 6.82 17.37
C PHE A 529 31.32 5.74 18.47
N ASN A 530 30.41 4.78 18.37
CA ASN A 530 30.35 3.68 19.32
C ASN A 530 31.63 2.83 19.35
N GLU A 531 32.21 2.52 18.18
CA GLU A 531 33.44 1.74 18.09
C GLU A 531 34.63 2.46 18.69
N GLU A 532 34.85 3.68 18.27
CA GLU A 532 36.01 4.47 18.70
C GLU A 532 35.90 4.82 20.20
N ALA A 533 34.69 5.16 20.67
CA ALA A 533 34.47 5.41 22.10
C ALA A 533 34.66 4.14 22.95
N SER A 534 34.20 2.98 22.48
CA SER A 534 34.44 1.71 23.18
C SER A 534 35.92 1.35 23.26
N LYS A 535 36.68 1.60 22.17
CA LYS A 535 38.14 1.44 22.19
C LYS A 535 38.79 2.38 23.19
N ALA A 536 38.37 3.65 23.23
CA ALA A 536 38.90 4.64 24.17
C ALA A 536 38.64 4.23 25.63
N LEU A 537 37.43 3.74 25.95
CA LEU A 537 37.13 3.21 27.29
C LEU A 537 38.04 2.02 27.65
N SER A 538 38.31 1.12 26.69
CA SER A 538 39.19 -0.04 26.92
C SER A 538 40.65 0.35 27.13
N LEU A 539 41.07 1.51 26.63
CA LEU A 539 42.38 2.09 26.84
C LEU A 539 42.49 2.88 28.15
N GLY A 540 41.38 3.09 28.85
CA GLY A 540 41.37 3.75 30.16
C GLY A 540 40.79 5.16 30.23
N ALA A 541 40.23 5.66 29.11
CA ALA A 541 39.48 6.91 29.12
C ALA A 541 38.16 6.76 29.90
N TYR A 542 37.66 7.85 30.47
CA TYR A 542 36.37 7.85 31.16
C TYR A 542 35.23 8.29 30.27
N PHE A 543 34.04 7.75 30.48
CA PHE A 543 32.85 8.08 29.71
C PHE A 543 32.58 9.60 29.62
N ASN A 544 32.66 10.30 30.74
CA ASN A 544 32.41 11.75 30.78
C ASN A 544 33.40 12.54 29.91
N GLU A 545 34.68 12.17 29.93
CA GLU A 545 35.73 12.82 29.11
C GLU A 545 35.47 12.63 27.62
N ILE A 546 35.04 11.40 27.22
CA ILE A 546 34.66 11.12 25.84
C ILE A 546 33.44 11.96 25.45
N MET A 547 32.41 12.00 26.29
CA MET A 547 31.18 12.74 26.00
C MET A 547 31.40 14.26 25.92
N GLU A 548 32.24 14.82 26.75
CA GLU A 548 32.59 16.24 26.71
C GLU A 548 33.49 16.56 25.49
N GLY A 549 34.49 15.74 25.26
CA GLY A 549 35.44 15.95 24.16
C GLY A 549 34.86 15.78 22.76
N THR A 550 33.74 15.01 22.64
CA THR A 550 33.07 14.75 21.36
C THR A 550 31.75 15.51 21.20
N ALA A 551 31.43 16.44 22.09
CA ALA A 551 30.14 17.12 22.10
C ALA A 551 29.82 17.81 20.74
N GLN A 552 30.83 18.45 20.12
CA GLN A 552 30.63 19.16 18.85
C GLN A 552 30.34 18.20 17.68
N VAL A 553 31.06 17.10 17.55
CA VAL A 553 30.84 16.16 16.46
C VAL A 553 29.52 15.41 16.65
N ARG A 554 29.13 15.10 17.88
CA ARG A 554 27.82 14.48 18.18
C ARG A 554 26.65 15.42 17.85
N ASP A 555 26.74 16.72 18.13
CA ASP A 555 25.73 17.70 17.71
C ASP A 555 25.61 17.74 16.16
N ARG A 556 26.74 17.68 15.45
CA ARG A 556 26.71 17.61 13.98
C ARG A 556 26.08 16.31 13.46
N ILE A 557 26.35 15.19 14.12
CA ILE A 557 25.69 13.90 13.80
C ILE A 557 24.18 14.02 14.00
N ALA A 558 23.73 14.59 15.12
CA ALA A 558 22.31 14.80 15.42
C ALA A 558 21.63 15.69 14.36
N ARG A 559 22.32 16.70 13.85
CA ARG A 559 21.80 17.62 12.82
C ARG A 559 21.94 17.08 11.39
N SER A 560 22.58 15.95 11.18
CA SER A 560 22.81 15.41 9.82
C SER A 560 21.50 15.09 9.08
N LYS A 561 20.42 14.78 9.80
CA LYS A 561 19.08 14.56 9.23
C LYS A 561 18.51 15.78 8.48
N PHE A 562 18.91 17.00 8.86
CA PHE A 562 18.51 18.25 8.22
C PHE A 562 19.45 18.71 7.10
N ILE A 563 20.51 17.98 6.81
CA ILE A 563 21.40 18.27 5.70
C ILE A 563 20.77 17.78 4.39
N PRO A 564 20.61 18.63 3.36
CA PRO A 564 20.08 18.20 2.07
C PRO A 564 20.89 17.07 1.42
N GLU A 565 20.24 16.27 0.59
CA GLU A 565 20.86 15.13 -0.13
C GLU A 565 22.08 15.52 -0.97
N GLU A 566 22.07 16.73 -1.53
CA GLU A 566 23.15 17.30 -2.34
C GLU A 566 24.45 17.44 -1.55
N ASN A 567 24.37 17.54 -0.23
CA ASN A 567 25.48 17.72 0.68
C ASN A 567 25.91 16.44 1.41
N LEU A 568 25.64 15.28 0.84
CA LEU A 568 25.93 13.97 1.43
C LEU A 568 27.38 13.81 1.89
N GLU A 569 28.34 14.38 1.16
CA GLU A 569 29.77 14.32 1.51
C GLU A 569 30.09 15.00 2.85
N GLN A 570 29.30 16.00 3.26
CA GLN A 570 29.45 16.60 4.59
C GLN A 570 29.12 15.60 5.69
N ILE A 571 28.10 14.75 5.47
CA ILE A 571 27.69 13.72 6.42
C ILE A 571 28.74 12.61 6.47
N LYS A 572 29.23 12.15 5.33
CA LYS A 572 30.30 11.13 5.25
C LYS A 572 31.60 11.62 5.93
N GLY A 573 31.93 12.89 5.80
CA GLY A 573 33.11 13.48 6.43
C GLY A 573 33.09 13.53 7.96
N LEU A 574 31.92 13.31 8.59
CA LEU A 574 31.81 13.24 10.05
C LEU A 574 32.51 12.01 10.64
N THR A 575 32.56 10.90 9.93
CA THR A 575 33.27 9.68 10.36
C THR A 575 34.73 9.99 10.74
N GLN A 576 35.44 10.70 9.88
CA GLN A 576 36.86 11.08 10.16
C GLN A 576 36.97 12.06 11.33
N LYS A 577 36.00 12.97 11.49
CA LYS A 577 35.98 13.90 12.61
C LYS A 577 35.77 13.21 13.94
N VAL A 578 34.88 12.22 13.99
CA VAL A 578 34.66 11.37 15.18
C VAL A 578 35.97 10.74 15.62
N THR A 579 36.65 10.05 14.71
CA THR A 579 37.96 9.42 15.03
C THR A 579 38.97 10.42 15.55
N LYS A 580 39.09 11.59 14.91
CA LYS A 580 40.04 12.65 15.32
C LYS A 580 39.71 13.20 16.72
N GLU A 581 38.45 13.49 17.01
CA GLU A 581 38.05 14.03 18.32
C GLU A 581 38.27 13.01 19.45
N ILE A 582 38.00 11.74 19.23
CA ILE A 582 38.26 10.67 20.20
C ILE A 582 39.79 10.50 20.43
N HIS A 583 40.57 10.47 19.36
CA HIS A 583 42.06 10.44 19.50
C HIS A 583 42.59 11.65 20.28
N HIS A 584 41.95 12.81 20.11
CA HIS A 584 42.34 14.01 20.87
C HIS A 584 42.01 13.88 22.36
N VAL A 585 40.89 13.24 22.70
CA VAL A 585 40.54 12.93 24.09
C VAL A 585 41.59 12.00 24.73
N LEU A 586 41.99 10.94 24.03
CA LEU A 586 43.02 9.99 24.48
C LEU A 586 44.36 10.71 24.70
N ALA A 587 44.78 11.54 23.74
CA ALA A 587 46.04 12.29 23.86
C ALA A 587 46.05 13.29 25.03
N LYS A 588 44.92 13.92 25.36
CA LYS A 588 44.76 14.78 26.53
C LYS A 588 44.81 14.01 27.85
N GLY A 589 44.26 12.80 27.88
CA GLY A 589 44.32 11.90 29.03
C GLY A 589 45.69 11.28 29.27
N GLY A 590 46.63 11.47 28.39
CA GLY A 590 47.97 10.87 28.49
C GLY A 590 47.99 9.36 28.19
N ILE A 591 46.99 8.88 27.45
CA ILE A 591 46.76 7.49 27.07
C ILE A 591 47.19 7.25 25.61
#